data_8c3055307332beca022509cb5109c58d
#
_entry.id   8c3055307332beca022509cb5109c58d
#
_cell.length_a   1.000
_cell.length_b   1.000
_cell.length_c   1.000
_cell.angle_alpha   90.00
_cell.angle_beta   90.00
_cell.angle_gamma   90.00
#
_symmetry.space_group_name_H-M   'P 1'
#
loop_
_entity.id
_entity.type
_entity.pdbx_description
1 polymer ?
#
loop_
_entity_poly.entity_id
_entity_poly.type
_entity_poly.pdbx_seq_one_letter_code
_entity_poly.pdbx_strand_id
1 'polypeptide(L)'
;MEKRDSRPLYAAALTAAAVVLAVRAMYGFCWSDESFYLTFAQRLWNGQKLILDEWHPVQFYSALFYPILSLYHVLFGNRGIYLFAREVYVALAFGTAMLLYRTLCRKCAPFTSFLCAGLFLCYSRGNIWGLSYYNLFLTFCLLFACSALRKRPWAWCLGGVCLAAAVLCVPYFALFVIPGLIAALCIPKLRKRAGWTASGICILAAVFLLFFLPKDIGGVLASLKEILSDPEHSGGPVHYLAAAIRDVKLLYYYEALLTAFAGAVLLLGVKLLPKRFGALPGLLVAACGAVVSLWRYRNGELGFAYYQFAIFCLPAMALCWVKREISRPALLLRILGIAMGLSMAMSSNTEAITFTVGLPVYSMGVLVQLSALPREAAEVQLRRFGAVLACVVLCLSFASRITSVFRDGPLNTLTEPMTSGPAAGIRTTREHAEQYAGILAMLEELEDTYSSENRIFFTSILPWGYLATDFPCGAPTAWRTKLDSPQLESYCETHPMPAIVVVLEPQVGASPDKPMLNENSFSGRFWEKLQADYTPLEYPYATVYLSPNAILKGV
;
A
#
# COMPACT_ATOMS: atom_id res chain seq x y z
N MET A 1 0.05 -31.74 34.23
CA MET A 1 0.70 -30.50 33.74
C MET A 1 -0.38 -29.63 33.12
N GLU A 2 -0.77 -28.57 33.77
CA GLU A 2 -1.65 -27.54 33.21
C GLU A 2 -1.03 -26.96 31.94
N LYS A 3 -1.75 -27.03 30.82
CA LYS A 3 -1.31 -26.40 29.57
C LYS A 3 -1.28 -24.89 29.79
N ARG A 4 -0.09 -24.35 30.04
CA ARG A 4 0.14 -22.92 30.16
C ARG A 4 -0.48 -22.21 28.95
N ASP A 5 -1.34 -21.21 29.18
CA ASP A 5 -1.97 -20.44 28.10
C ASP A 5 -0.88 -19.67 27.32
N SER A 6 -0.66 -20.05 26.07
CA SER A 6 0.37 -19.42 25.21
C SER A 6 -0.07 -18.09 24.59
N ARG A 7 -1.33 -17.67 24.79
CA ARG A 7 -1.86 -16.43 24.19
C ARG A 7 -1.10 -15.16 24.61
N PRO A 8 -0.72 -14.98 25.88
CA PRO A 8 0.08 -13.80 26.28
C PRO A 8 1.44 -13.74 25.59
N LEU A 9 2.09 -14.89 25.41
CA LEU A 9 3.40 -14.97 24.73
C LEU A 9 3.31 -14.50 23.28
N TYR A 10 2.29 -14.94 22.53
CA TYR A 10 2.11 -14.51 21.14
C TYR A 10 1.71 -13.04 21.04
N ALA A 11 0.92 -12.52 21.96
CA ALA A 11 0.62 -11.10 22.02
C ALA A 11 1.87 -10.26 22.31
N ALA A 12 2.71 -10.71 23.26
CA ALA A 12 3.99 -10.07 23.55
C ALA A 12 4.94 -10.08 22.35
N ALA A 13 5.01 -11.19 21.59
CA ALA A 13 5.82 -11.28 20.38
C ALA A 13 5.35 -10.28 19.29
N LEU A 14 4.03 -10.14 19.07
CA LEU A 14 3.49 -9.13 18.15
C LEU A 14 3.79 -7.71 18.61
N THR A 15 3.72 -7.45 19.92
CA THR A 15 4.07 -6.14 20.49
C THR A 15 5.55 -5.84 20.30
N ALA A 16 6.43 -6.80 20.59
CA ALA A 16 7.87 -6.64 20.37
C ALA A 16 8.20 -6.36 18.89
N ALA A 17 7.56 -7.11 17.97
CA ALA A 17 7.70 -6.85 16.54
C ALA A 17 7.26 -5.43 16.17
N ALA A 18 6.12 -4.96 16.68
CA ALA A 18 5.64 -3.61 16.40
C ALA A 18 6.60 -2.52 16.93
N VAL A 19 7.18 -2.70 18.13
CA VAL A 19 8.18 -1.77 18.68
C VAL A 19 9.43 -1.72 17.79
N VAL A 20 9.93 -2.88 17.34
CA VAL A 20 11.06 -2.93 16.40
C VAL A 20 10.73 -2.22 15.09
N LEU A 21 9.52 -2.41 14.57
CA LEU A 21 9.06 -1.74 13.35
C LEU A 21 8.94 -0.23 13.53
N ALA A 22 8.46 0.27 14.69
CA ALA A 22 8.41 1.69 14.99
C ALA A 22 9.83 2.32 14.99
N VAL A 23 10.78 1.69 15.68
CA VAL A 23 12.17 2.16 15.64
C VAL A 23 12.73 2.15 14.21
N ARG A 24 12.43 1.09 13.44
CA ARG A 24 12.89 0.99 12.05
C ARG A 24 12.28 2.05 11.12
N ALA A 25 11.08 2.55 11.44
CA ALA A 25 10.41 3.59 10.68
C ALA A 25 11.19 4.93 10.61
N MET A 26 12.15 5.14 11.53
CA MET A 26 13.03 6.32 11.54
C MET A 26 14.13 6.28 10.47
N TYR A 27 14.30 5.20 9.73
CA TYR A 27 15.40 5.00 8.79
C TYR A 27 14.92 4.88 7.34
N GLY A 28 15.62 5.57 6.45
CA GLY A 28 15.38 5.60 5.01
C GLY A 28 14.40 6.69 4.60
N PHE A 29 14.80 7.54 3.66
CA PHE A 29 13.97 8.60 3.10
C PHE A 29 13.61 8.28 1.65
N CYS A 30 12.35 7.94 1.42
CA CYS A 30 11.86 7.73 0.07
C CYS A 30 11.50 9.08 -0.58
N TRP A 31 12.27 9.49 -1.57
CA TRP A 31 12.09 10.75 -2.31
C TRP A 31 10.78 10.82 -3.09
N SER A 32 10.13 9.70 -3.35
CA SER A 32 8.97 9.62 -4.23
C SER A 32 7.71 9.09 -3.53
N ASP A 33 7.53 7.77 -3.49
CA ASP A 33 6.24 7.15 -3.20
C ASP A 33 5.64 7.49 -1.83
N GLU A 34 6.43 7.49 -0.75
CA GLU A 34 5.82 7.69 0.58
C GLU A 34 5.34 9.12 0.80
N SER A 35 6.12 10.11 0.36
CA SER A 35 5.71 11.51 0.43
C SER A 35 4.53 11.80 -0.49
N PHE A 36 4.51 11.20 -1.67
CA PHE A 36 3.38 11.29 -2.59
C PHE A 36 2.06 10.92 -1.93
N TYR A 37 2.04 9.84 -1.14
CA TYR A 37 0.82 9.45 -0.44
C TYR A 37 0.30 10.49 0.55
N LEU A 38 1.14 11.37 1.06
CA LEU A 38 0.77 12.43 1.99
C LEU A 38 0.33 13.72 1.27
N THR A 39 0.82 13.94 0.04
CA THR A 39 0.54 15.19 -0.70
C THR A 39 -0.93 15.39 -1.02
N PHE A 40 -1.70 14.32 -1.20
CA PHE A 40 -3.15 14.47 -1.43
C PHE A 40 -3.86 15.14 -0.25
N ALA A 41 -3.48 14.80 0.99
CA ALA A 41 -4.03 15.45 2.16
C ALA A 41 -3.49 16.88 2.32
N GLN A 42 -2.22 17.13 1.96
CA GLN A 42 -1.64 18.48 1.92
C GLN A 42 -2.37 19.37 0.91
N ARG A 43 -2.69 18.87 -0.29
CA ARG A 43 -3.47 19.62 -1.28
C ARG A 43 -4.84 20.02 -0.74
N LEU A 44 -5.53 19.09 -0.04
CA LEU A 44 -6.78 19.41 0.65
C LEU A 44 -6.59 20.48 1.74
N TRP A 45 -5.50 20.44 2.48
CA TRP A 45 -5.13 21.45 3.47
C TRP A 45 -4.94 22.83 2.83
N ASN A 46 -4.25 22.88 1.69
CA ASN A 46 -4.03 24.10 0.89
C ASN A 46 -5.27 24.57 0.11
N GLY A 47 -6.46 23.99 0.40
CA GLY A 47 -7.73 24.40 -0.20
C GLY A 47 -8.01 23.83 -1.59
N GLN A 48 -7.12 23.00 -2.13
CA GLN A 48 -7.35 22.30 -3.40
C GLN A 48 -8.39 21.19 -3.24
N LYS A 49 -9.08 20.85 -4.32
CA LYS A 49 -10.23 19.93 -4.31
C LYS A 49 -9.89 18.62 -5.01
N LEU A 50 -10.34 17.51 -4.43
CA LEU A 50 -10.25 16.20 -5.10
C LEU A 50 -10.97 16.27 -6.46
N ILE A 51 -10.48 15.54 -7.43
CA ILE A 51 -10.96 15.43 -8.81
C ILE A 51 -10.71 16.72 -9.62
N LEU A 52 -11.01 17.90 -9.09
CA LEU A 52 -10.85 19.14 -9.82
C LEU A 52 -9.39 19.53 -9.96
N ASP A 53 -8.65 19.62 -8.84
CA ASP A 53 -7.25 20.04 -8.83
C ASP A 53 -6.26 18.87 -8.87
N GLU A 54 -6.68 17.65 -8.47
CA GLU A 54 -5.86 16.44 -8.48
C GLU A 54 -6.44 15.41 -9.44
N TRP A 55 -5.67 14.96 -10.42
CA TRP A 55 -6.13 14.04 -11.46
C TRP A 55 -5.59 12.61 -11.33
N HIS A 56 -4.94 12.29 -10.22
CA HIS A 56 -4.50 10.91 -9.98
C HIS A 56 -5.66 10.01 -9.51
N PRO A 57 -5.82 8.79 -10.08
CA PRO A 57 -7.00 7.94 -9.82
C PRO A 57 -7.13 7.42 -8.38
N VAL A 58 -6.05 7.39 -7.60
CA VAL A 58 -6.08 6.87 -6.21
C VAL A 58 -6.24 7.95 -5.14
N GLN A 59 -6.53 9.19 -5.49
CA GLN A 59 -6.59 10.33 -4.56
C GLN A 59 -7.59 10.20 -3.39
N PHE A 60 -8.65 9.39 -3.55
CA PHE A 60 -9.79 9.37 -2.62
C PHE A 60 -9.47 8.85 -1.22
N TYR A 61 -8.45 8.00 -1.06
CA TYR A 61 -8.07 7.47 0.24
C TYR A 61 -7.53 8.55 1.19
N SER A 62 -7.06 9.69 0.67
CA SER A 62 -6.59 10.81 1.47
C SER A 62 -7.64 11.36 2.42
N ALA A 63 -8.92 11.32 2.04
CA ALA A 63 -10.03 11.69 2.91
C ALA A 63 -10.07 10.90 4.23
N LEU A 64 -9.54 9.67 4.26
CA LEU A 64 -9.56 8.80 5.44
C LEU A 64 -8.58 9.24 6.53
N PHE A 65 -7.47 9.85 6.16
CA PHE A 65 -6.45 10.28 7.12
C PHE A 65 -6.24 11.80 7.14
N TYR A 66 -6.88 12.54 6.25
CA TYR A 66 -6.87 14.02 6.24
C TYR A 66 -7.14 14.63 7.62
N PRO A 67 -8.15 14.18 8.40
CA PRO A 67 -8.39 14.77 9.72
C PRO A 67 -7.22 14.62 10.69
N ILE A 68 -6.51 13.48 10.64
CA ILE A 68 -5.35 13.22 11.51
C ILE A 68 -4.16 14.06 11.09
N LEU A 69 -3.89 14.16 9.78
CA LEU A 69 -2.80 15.00 9.27
C LEU A 69 -3.09 16.48 9.47
N SER A 70 -4.34 16.93 9.29
CA SER A 70 -4.74 18.31 9.55
C SER A 70 -4.56 18.69 11.02
N LEU A 71 -4.92 17.79 11.95
CA LEU A 71 -4.67 18.01 13.37
C LEU A 71 -3.18 18.12 13.68
N TYR A 72 -2.36 17.25 13.07
CA TYR A 72 -0.90 17.34 13.22
C TYR A 72 -0.37 18.65 12.68
N HIS A 73 -0.83 19.07 11.51
CA HIS A 73 -0.43 20.32 10.87
C HIS A 73 -0.76 21.55 11.74
N VAL A 74 -1.96 21.60 12.32
CA VAL A 74 -2.35 22.68 13.25
C VAL A 74 -1.43 22.74 14.49
N LEU A 75 -0.97 21.58 15.01
CA LEU A 75 -0.19 21.53 16.23
C LEU A 75 1.32 21.71 16.01
N PHE A 76 1.86 21.22 14.90
CA PHE A 76 3.30 21.08 14.65
C PHE A 76 3.75 21.62 13.29
N GLY A 77 2.84 22.14 12.47
CA GLY A 77 3.12 22.44 11.06
C GLY A 77 3.47 21.19 10.28
N ASN A 78 4.29 21.34 9.24
CA ASN A 78 4.74 20.22 8.41
C ASN A 78 6.00 19.52 8.95
N ARG A 79 6.62 20.04 10.03
CA ARG A 79 7.87 19.48 10.55
C ARG A 79 7.67 18.06 11.07
N GLY A 80 8.38 17.09 10.45
CA GLY A 80 8.34 15.68 10.85
C GLY A 80 7.05 14.94 10.47
N ILE A 81 6.19 15.52 9.63
CA ILE A 81 4.91 14.91 9.22
C ILE A 81 5.10 13.54 8.56
N TYR A 82 6.24 13.35 7.91
CA TYR A 82 6.59 12.09 7.26
C TYR A 82 6.79 10.96 8.28
N LEU A 83 7.59 11.22 9.34
CA LEU A 83 7.79 10.26 10.42
C LEU A 83 6.49 10.02 11.21
N PHE A 84 5.75 11.07 11.52
CA PHE A 84 4.44 10.96 12.16
C PHE A 84 3.49 10.03 11.39
N ALA A 85 3.38 10.18 10.07
CA ALA A 85 2.54 9.33 9.24
C ALA A 85 2.98 7.86 9.27
N ARG A 86 4.29 7.59 9.33
CA ARG A 86 4.85 6.24 9.49
C ARG A 86 4.44 5.63 10.84
N GLU A 87 4.59 6.39 11.93
CA GLU A 87 4.23 5.92 13.27
C GLU A 87 2.73 5.67 13.42
N VAL A 88 1.89 6.56 12.85
CA VAL A 88 0.44 6.34 12.78
C VAL A 88 0.11 5.05 12.03
N TYR A 89 0.79 4.78 10.92
CA TYR A 89 0.60 3.53 10.19
C TYR A 89 1.04 2.31 11.00
N VAL A 90 2.20 2.35 11.66
CA VAL A 90 2.68 1.24 12.51
C VAL A 90 1.70 0.96 13.65
N ALA A 91 1.19 2.01 14.31
CA ALA A 91 0.17 1.89 15.36
C ALA A 91 -1.14 1.27 14.83
N LEU A 92 -1.61 1.72 13.67
CA LEU A 92 -2.80 1.18 13.00
C LEU A 92 -2.62 -0.29 12.61
N ALA A 93 -1.47 -0.64 12.03
CA ALA A 93 -1.12 -2.01 11.64
C ALA A 93 -1.04 -2.92 12.87
N PHE A 94 -0.40 -2.47 13.95
CA PHE A 94 -0.35 -3.21 15.21
C PHE A 94 -1.73 -3.42 15.82
N GLY A 95 -2.55 -2.37 15.92
CA GLY A 95 -3.93 -2.47 16.41
C GLY A 95 -4.77 -3.45 15.60
N THR A 96 -4.63 -3.42 14.26
CA THR A 96 -5.30 -4.36 13.36
C THR A 96 -4.79 -5.79 13.52
N ALA A 97 -3.47 -6.00 13.65
CA ALA A 97 -2.87 -7.31 13.91
C ALA A 97 -3.38 -7.90 15.23
N MET A 98 -3.43 -7.11 16.29
CA MET A 98 -3.96 -7.53 17.60
C MET A 98 -5.45 -7.85 17.55
N LEU A 99 -6.26 -7.07 16.82
CA LEU A 99 -7.67 -7.35 16.61
C LEU A 99 -7.88 -8.64 15.82
N LEU A 100 -7.10 -8.85 14.76
CA LEU A 100 -7.11 -10.08 13.96
C LEU A 100 -6.73 -11.28 14.82
N TYR A 101 -5.62 -11.18 15.56
CA TYR A 101 -5.18 -12.21 16.50
C TYR A 101 -6.30 -12.61 17.48
N ARG A 102 -6.88 -11.63 18.19
CA ARG A 102 -7.97 -11.87 19.15
C ARG A 102 -9.23 -12.44 18.50
N THR A 103 -9.53 -12.03 17.28
CA THR A 103 -10.71 -12.52 16.54
C THR A 103 -10.52 -13.96 16.10
N LEU A 104 -9.34 -14.29 15.57
CA LEU A 104 -9.02 -15.65 15.11
C LEU A 104 -8.80 -16.63 16.27
N CYS A 105 -8.27 -16.21 17.41
CA CYS A 105 -8.15 -17.07 18.63
C CYS A 105 -9.47 -17.64 19.12
N ARG A 106 -10.60 -17.07 18.70
CA ARG A 106 -11.95 -17.61 18.98
C ARG A 106 -12.40 -18.65 17.96
N LYS A 107 -11.65 -18.85 16.88
CA LYS A 107 -12.01 -19.68 15.73
C LYS A 107 -10.99 -20.77 15.40
N CYS A 108 -9.73 -20.55 15.73
CA CYS A 108 -8.62 -21.48 15.46
C CYS A 108 -7.57 -21.44 16.59
N ALA A 109 -6.55 -22.29 16.48
CA ALA A 109 -5.48 -22.37 17.48
C ALA A 109 -4.76 -21.01 17.64
N PRO A 110 -4.32 -20.66 18.88
CA PRO A 110 -3.59 -19.40 19.12
C PRO A 110 -2.35 -19.23 18.27
N PHE A 111 -1.61 -20.29 17.97
CA PHE A 111 -0.45 -20.27 17.10
C PHE A 111 -0.81 -19.90 15.65
N THR A 112 -1.85 -20.50 15.09
CA THR A 112 -2.35 -20.12 13.74
C THR A 112 -2.80 -18.67 13.70
N SER A 113 -3.48 -18.21 14.76
CA SER A 113 -3.90 -16.80 14.87
C SER A 113 -2.73 -15.86 14.93
N PHE A 114 -1.65 -16.23 15.64
CA PHE A 114 -0.38 -15.50 15.69
C PHE A 114 0.28 -15.42 14.32
N LEU A 115 0.37 -16.54 13.59
CA LEU A 115 0.94 -16.55 12.23
C LEU A 115 0.17 -15.62 11.29
N CYS A 116 -1.16 -15.67 11.31
CA CYS A 116 -1.98 -14.76 10.50
C CYS A 116 -1.74 -13.29 10.84
N ALA A 117 -1.73 -12.94 12.13
CA ALA A 117 -1.48 -11.57 12.57
C ALA A 117 -0.06 -11.09 12.25
N GLY A 118 0.94 -11.97 12.43
CA GLY A 118 2.33 -11.70 12.11
C GLY A 118 2.56 -11.51 10.60
N LEU A 119 1.97 -12.36 9.76
CA LEU A 119 2.03 -12.21 8.30
C LEU A 119 1.49 -10.87 7.82
N PHE A 120 0.43 -10.35 8.45
CA PHE A 120 -0.05 -9.01 8.18
C PHE A 120 0.92 -7.93 8.68
N LEU A 121 1.32 -7.98 9.95
CA LEU A 121 2.16 -6.96 10.58
C LEU A 121 3.51 -6.80 9.87
N CYS A 122 4.07 -7.90 9.37
CA CYS A 122 5.37 -7.91 8.72
C CYS A 122 5.31 -7.74 7.19
N TYR A 123 4.11 -7.64 6.60
CA TYR A 123 3.97 -7.40 5.17
C TYR A 123 3.86 -5.92 4.85
N SER A 124 4.59 -5.49 3.82
CA SER A 124 4.33 -4.25 3.09
C SER A 124 4.87 -4.36 1.68
N ARG A 125 4.11 -3.89 0.71
CA ARG A 125 4.57 -3.81 -0.68
C ARG A 125 5.73 -2.82 -0.78
N GLY A 126 6.84 -3.24 -1.40
CA GLY A 126 8.01 -2.39 -1.58
C GLY A 126 8.68 -1.89 -0.30
N ASN A 127 8.31 -2.44 0.86
CA ASN A 127 8.75 -1.95 2.18
C ASN A 127 8.38 -0.47 2.46
N ILE A 128 7.25 -0.01 1.91
CA ILE A 128 6.71 1.33 2.14
C ILE A 128 6.07 1.39 3.53
N TRP A 129 6.46 2.41 4.34
CA TRP A 129 6.03 2.54 5.74
C TRP A 129 4.85 3.47 5.95
N GLY A 130 4.50 4.27 4.95
CA GLY A 130 3.52 5.34 5.09
C GLY A 130 2.06 4.89 5.02
N LEU A 131 1.16 5.88 5.16
CA LEU A 131 -0.29 5.78 4.98
C LEU A 131 -0.64 5.67 3.49
N SER A 132 -0.07 4.66 2.80
CA SER A 132 -0.34 4.42 1.38
C SER A 132 -1.70 3.77 1.16
N TYR A 133 -2.26 3.95 -0.01
CA TYR A 133 -3.51 3.27 -0.38
C TYR A 133 -3.39 1.73 -0.32
N TYR A 134 -2.21 1.15 -0.60
CA TYR A 134 -1.95 -0.29 -0.44
C TYR A 134 -2.07 -0.76 1.01
N ASN A 135 -1.39 -0.05 1.91
CA ASN A 135 -1.34 -0.40 3.33
C ASN A 135 -2.71 -0.21 4.00
N LEU A 136 -3.40 0.88 3.67
CA LEU A 136 -4.74 1.15 4.17
C LEU A 136 -5.77 0.19 3.60
N PHE A 137 -5.68 -0.14 2.30
CA PHE A 137 -6.55 -1.13 1.67
C PHE A 137 -6.48 -2.48 2.37
N LEU A 138 -5.27 -3.01 2.57
CA LEU A 138 -5.06 -4.27 3.30
C LEU A 138 -5.61 -4.19 4.73
N THR A 139 -5.35 -3.09 5.42
CA THR A 139 -5.81 -2.84 6.78
C THR A 139 -7.34 -2.84 6.87
N PHE A 140 -8.02 -2.07 6.03
CA PHE A 140 -9.48 -1.97 6.05
C PHE A 140 -10.17 -3.28 5.62
N CYS A 141 -9.60 -4.03 4.69
CA CYS A 141 -10.07 -5.36 4.34
C CYS A 141 -9.99 -6.34 5.51
N LEU A 142 -8.91 -6.31 6.29
CA LEU A 142 -8.79 -7.15 7.49
C LEU A 142 -9.70 -6.70 8.63
N LEU A 143 -9.88 -5.40 8.83
CA LEU A 143 -10.86 -4.85 9.77
C LEU A 143 -12.29 -5.26 9.40
N PHE A 144 -12.62 -5.24 8.10
CA PHE A 144 -13.88 -5.82 7.61
C PHE A 144 -13.99 -7.30 7.95
N ALA A 145 -12.98 -8.11 7.67
CA ALA A 145 -12.99 -9.54 7.99
C ALA A 145 -13.21 -9.80 9.49
N CYS A 146 -12.52 -9.06 10.35
CA CYS A 146 -12.70 -9.12 11.80
C CYS A 146 -14.13 -8.76 12.23
N SER A 147 -14.72 -7.76 11.61
CA SER A 147 -16.08 -7.28 11.87
C SER A 147 -17.13 -8.26 11.38
N ALA A 148 -16.97 -8.82 10.18
CA ALA A 148 -17.86 -9.80 9.56
C ALA A 148 -17.93 -11.13 10.35
N LEU A 149 -16.86 -11.49 11.06
CA LEU A 149 -16.80 -12.69 11.90
C LEU A 149 -17.50 -12.51 13.25
N ARG A 150 -17.92 -11.31 13.61
CA ARG A 150 -18.71 -11.02 14.82
C ARG A 150 -20.20 -11.23 14.57
N LYS A 151 -20.98 -11.40 15.66
CA LYS A 151 -22.43 -11.64 15.59
C LYS A 151 -23.27 -10.39 15.90
N ARG A 152 -22.66 -9.23 16.11
CA ARG A 152 -23.34 -8.00 16.55
C ARG A 152 -23.63 -7.05 15.36
N PRO A 153 -24.83 -6.45 15.26
CA PRO A 153 -25.21 -5.55 14.17
C PRO A 153 -24.23 -4.37 13.98
N TRP A 154 -23.84 -3.71 15.08
CA TRP A 154 -22.89 -2.61 15.00
C TRP A 154 -21.53 -3.00 14.39
N ALA A 155 -21.09 -4.26 14.63
CA ALA A 155 -19.85 -4.74 14.02
C ALA A 155 -19.99 -4.92 12.51
N TRP A 156 -21.17 -5.34 12.02
CA TRP A 156 -21.42 -5.44 10.57
C TRP A 156 -21.50 -4.07 9.93
N CYS A 157 -22.11 -3.06 10.60
CA CYS A 157 -22.10 -1.67 10.15
C CYS A 157 -20.67 -1.13 10.08
N LEU A 158 -19.86 -1.31 11.12
CA LEU A 158 -18.44 -0.96 11.10
C LEU A 158 -17.67 -1.69 9.98
N GLY A 159 -18.00 -2.94 9.72
CA GLY A 159 -17.48 -3.69 8.57
C GLY A 159 -17.83 -3.02 7.24
N GLY A 160 -19.03 -2.46 7.11
CA GLY A 160 -19.45 -1.67 5.94
C GLY A 160 -18.63 -0.39 5.77
N VAL A 161 -18.40 0.33 6.86
CA VAL A 161 -17.48 1.49 6.86
C VAL A 161 -16.09 1.08 6.38
N CYS A 162 -15.55 -0.04 6.87
CA CYS A 162 -14.25 -0.54 6.43
C CYS A 162 -14.24 -0.94 4.94
N LEU A 163 -15.31 -1.55 4.42
CA LEU A 163 -15.42 -1.86 2.99
C LEU A 163 -15.45 -0.58 2.13
N ALA A 164 -16.21 0.42 2.52
CA ALA A 164 -16.24 1.70 1.82
C ALA A 164 -14.87 2.39 1.87
N ALA A 165 -14.17 2.35 3.02
CA ALA A 165 -12.81 2.85 3.15
C ALA A 165 -11.84 2.09 2.22
N ALA A 166 -11.99 0.77 2.10
CA ALA A 166 -11.20 -0.03 1.17
C ALA A 166 -11.47 0.36 -0.30
N VAL A 167 -12.72 0.67 -0.67
CA VAL A 167 -13.09 1.20 -2.00
C VAL A 167 -12.47 2.57 -2.24
N LEU A 168 -12.44 3.46 -1.25
CA LEU A 168 -11.74 4.75 -1.38
C LEU A 168 -10.23 4.58 -1.60
N CYS A 169 -9.61 3.53 -1.02
CA CYS A 169 -8.22 3.20 -1.27
C CYS A 169 -8.00 2.65 -2.69
N VAL A 170 -8.87 1.75 -3.14
CA VAL A 170 -8.77 1.07 -4.44
C VAL A 170 -10.16 1.04 -5.09
N PRO A 171 -10.50 2.03 -5.92
CA PRO A 171 -11.86 2.17 -6.50
C PRO A 171 -12.34 0.92 -7.25
N TYR A 172 -11.46 0.22 -7.94
CA TYR A 172 -11.79 -1.05 -8.63
C TYR A 172 -12.30 -2.16 -7.70
N PHE A 173 -12.07 -2.05 -6.39
CA PHE A 173 -12.62 -2.99 -5.41
C PHE A 173 -14.15 -2.94 -5.34
N ALA A 174 -14.77 -1.84 -5.74
CA ALA A 174 -16.22 -1.72 -5.88
C ALA A 174 -16.83 -2.80 -6.78
N LEU A 175 -16.10 -3.25 -7.83
CA LEU A 175 -16.51 -4.31 -8.73
C LEU A 175 -16.73 -5.67 -8.02
N PHE A 176 -16.17 -5.86 -6.84
CA PHE A 176 -16.37 -7.05 -6.00
C PHE A 176 -17.31 -6.78 -4.84
N VAL A 177 -17.24 -5.59 -4.25
CA VAL A 177 -18.07 -5.20 -3.09
C VAL A 177 -19.54 -5.09 -3.48
N ILE A 178 -19.86 -4.41 -4.58
CA ILE A 178 -21.24 -4.17 -5.01
C ILE A 178 -21.97 -5.48 -5.36
N PRO A 179 -21.47 -6.32 -6.28
CA PRO A 179 -22.12 -7.60 -6.58
C PRO A 179 -22.19 -8.53 -5.36
N GLY A 180 -21.13 -8.56 -4.53
CA GLY A 180 -21.09 -9.36 -3.31
C GLY A 180 -22.15 -8.92 -2.30
N LEU A 181 -22.37 -7.62 -2.14
CA LEU A 181 -23.41 -7.06 -1.28
C LEU A 181 -24.82 -7.38 -1.82
N ILE A 182 -25.05 -7.21 -3.12
CA ILE A 182 -26.34 -7.55 -3.78
C ILE A 182 -26.63 -9.03 -3.57
N ALA A 183 -25.68 -9.92 -3.88
CA ALA A 183 -25.84 -11.35 -3.66
C ALA A 183 -26.17 -11.70 -2.20
N ALA A 184 -25.47 -11.06 -1.25
CA ALA A 184 -25.72 -11.27 0.18
C ALA A 184 -27.12 -10.76 0.62
N LEU A 185 -27.63 -9.68 0.03
CA LEU A 185 -29.00 -9.19 0.28
C LEU A 185 -30.06 -10.14 -0.27
N CYS A 186 -29.78 -10.82 -1.39
CA CYS A 186 -30.69 -11.82 -1.98
C CYS A 186 -30.75 -13.13 -1.17
N ILE A 187 -29.71 -13.45 -0.38
CA ILE A 187 -29.67 -14.67 0.43
C ILE A 187 -30.37 -14.42 1.79
N PRO A 188 -31.53 -15.08 2.11
CA PRO A 188 -32.30 -14.79 3.33
C PRO A 188 -31.48 -14.86 4.63
N LYS A 189 -30.56 -15.84 4.74
CA LYS A 189 -29.68 -16.03 5.90
C LYS A 189 -28.63 -14.92 6.09
N LEU A 190 -28.31 -14.18 5.04
CA LEU A 190 -27.30 -13.11 5.04
C LEU A 190 -27.92 -11.71 5.01
N ARG A 191 -29.19 -11.56 4.59
CA ARG A 191 -29.87 -10.29 4.36
C ARG A 191 -29.73 -9.30 5.50
N LYS A 192 -29.98 -9.73 6.75
CA LYS A 192 -29.84 -8.85 7.94
C LYS A 192 -28.43 -8.32 8.10
N ARG A 193 -27.40 -9.16 7.87
CA ARG A 193 -25.98 -8.76 7.96
C ARG A 193 -25.63 -7.80 6.82
N ALA A 194 -26.02 -8.16 5.61
CA ALA A 194 -25.81 -7.35 4.43
C ALA A 194 -26.45 -5.96 4.56
N GLY A 195 -27.67 -5.87 5.12
CA GLY A 195 -28.34 -4.60 5.39
C GLY A 195 -27.55 -3.70 6.34
N TRP A 196 -27.05 -4.24 7.46
CA TRP A 196 -26.16 -3.46 8.36
C TRP A 196 -24.83 -3.09 7.72
N THR A 197 -24.27 -3.96 6.89
CA THR A 197 -23.05 -3.64 6.12
C THR A 197 -23.33 -2.53 5.10
N ALA A 198 -24.45 -2.61 4.38
CA ALA A 198 -24.89 -1.54 3.48
C ALA A 198 -25.03 -0.20 4.21
N SER A 199 -25.64 -0.19 5.40
CA SER A 199 -25.78 1.04 6.19
C SER A 199 -24.41 1.67 6.50
N GLY A 200 -23.40 0.86 6.87
CA GLY A 200 -22.03 1.35 7.10
C GLY A 200 -21.39 1.92 5.83
N ILE A 201 -21.60 1.28 4.69
CA ILE A 201 -21.12 1.79 3.38
C ILE A 201 -21.79 3.14 3.09
N CYS A 202 -23.11 3.24 3.26
CA CYS A 202 -23.84 4.48 3.02
C CYS A 202 -23.38 5.61 3.95
N ILE A 203 -23.08 5.32 5.22
CA ILE A 203 -22.58 6.34 6.18
C ILE A 203 -21.25 6.93 5.68
N LEU A 204 -20.26 6.11 5.35
CA LEU A 204 -18.98 6.63 4.88
C LEU A 204 -19.10 7.31 3.52
N ALA A 205 -19.89 6.75 2.60
CA ALA A 205 -20.16 7.38 1.31
C ALA A 205 -20.81 8.75 1.48
N ALA A 206 -21.80 8.89 2.37
CA ALA A 206 -22.42 10.18 2.65
C ALA A 206 -21.43 11.19 3.23
N VAL A 207 -20.59 10.78 4.19
CA VAL A 207 -19.53 11.64 4.73
C VAL A 207 -18.58 12.09 3.62
N PHE A 208 -18.13 11.16 2.77
CA PHE A 208 -17.22 11.49 1.67
C PHE A 208 -17.86 12.46 0.68
N LEU A 209 -19.09 12.21 0.26
CA LEU A 209 -19.82 13.06 -0.69
C LEU A 209 -20.10 14.47 -0.13
N LEU A 210 -20.41 14.58 1.15
CA LEU A 210 -20.72 15.85 1.79
C LEU A 210 -19.50 16.74 2.03
N PHE A 211 -18.37 16.15 2.41
CA PHE A 211 -17.19 16.91 2.85
C PHE A 211 -16.05 16.97 1.83
N PHE A 212 -15.93 16.00 0.93
CA PHE A 212 -14.79 15.89 0.04
C PHE A 212 -15.14 15.98 -1.45
N LEU A 213 -16.38 15.68 -1.86
CA LEU A 213 -16.75 15.80 -3.26
C LEU A 213 -17.02 17.27 -3.61
N PRO A 214 -16.38 17.81 -4.67
CA PRO A 214 -16.67 19.17 -5.14
C PRO A 214 -18.13 19.32 -5.58
N LYS A 215 -18.69 20.51 -5.36
CA LYS A 215 -20.09 20.81 -5.75
C LYS A 215 -20.25 21.10 -7.25
N ASP A 216 -19.18 21.42 -7.93
CA ASP A 216 -19.14 21.64 -9.38
C ASP A 216 -19.19 20.30 -10.13
N ILE A 217 -20.39 19.82 -10.39
CA ILE A 217 -20.63 18.54 -11.10
C ILE A 217 -20.07 18.58 -12.53
N GLY A 218 -20.16 19.74 -13.23
CA GLY A 218 -19.64 19.89 -14.59
C GLY A 218 -18.13 19.74 -14.63
N GLY A 219 -17.42 20.45 -13.76
CA GLY A 219 -15.97 20.33 -13.60
C GLY A 219 -15.55 18.93 -13.18
N VAL A 220 -16.26 18.30 -12.24
CA VAL A 220 -16.00 16.91 -11.82
C VAL A 220 -16.09 15.94 -13.01
N LEU A 221 -17.14 16.05 -13.86
CA LEU A 221 -17.28 15.16 -15.01
C LEU A 221 -16.19 15.39 -16.07
N ALA A 222 -15.78 16.63 -16.29
CA ALA A 222 -14.68 16.97 -17.19
C ALA A 222 -13.35 16.39 -16.68
N SER A 223 -13.02 16.62 -15.41
CA SER A 223 -11.79 16.11 -14.80
C SER A 223 -11.76 14.59 -14.71
N LEU A 224 -12.90 13.92 -14.49
CA LEU A 224 -12.97 12.45 -14.51
C LEU A 224 -12.59 11.87 -15.87
N LYS A 225 -12.90 12.55 -16.97
CA LYS A 225 -12.48 12.14 -18.31
C LYS A 225 -10.95 12.16 -18.42
N GLU A 226 -10.31 13.21 -17.91
CA GLU A 226 -8.85 13.34 -17.91
C GLU A 226 -8.18 12.31 -17.00
N ILE A 227 -8.74 12.06 -15.81
CA ILE A 227 -8.27 10.99 -14.88
C ILE A 227 -8.32 9.61 -15.53
N LEU A 228 -9.38 9.32 -16.30
CA LEU A 228 -9.54 8.03 -16.98
C LEU A 228 -8.67 7.90 -18.25
N SER A 229 -8.17 9.00 -18.78
CA SER A 229 -7.26 9.04 -19.93
C SER A 229 -5.78 9.04 -19.55
N ASP A 230 -5.46 8.91 -18.25
CA ASP A 230 -4.09 8.89 -17.74
C ASP A 230 -3.22 7.87 -18.53
N PRO A 231 -2.11 8.33 -19.15
CA PRO A 231 -1.22 7.47 -19.94
C PRO A 231 -0.63 6.29 -19.15
N GLU A 232 -0.47 6.42 -17.84
CA GLU A 232 0.00 5.33 -16.98
C GLU A 232 -1.10 4.28 -16.72
N HIS A 233 -2.40 4.63 -16.94
CA HIS A 233 -3.55 3.77 -16.63
C HIS A 233 -4.57 3.68 -17.79
N SER A 234 -4.14 3.90 -19.03
CA SER A 234 -5.02 4.08 -20.20
C SER A 234 -5.72 2.82 -20.74
N GLY A 235 -5.53 1.65 -20.14
CA GLY A 235 -6.02 0.38 -20.69
C GLY A 235 -7.50 0.07 -20.47
N GLY A 236 -8.21 0.77 -19.60
CA GLY A 236 -9.59 0.48 -19.20
C GLY A 236 -9.76 -0.84 -18.41
N PRO A 237 -10.94 -1.08 -17.79
CA PRO A 237 -11.16 -2.23 -16.91
C PRO A 237 -10.96 -3.60 -17.56
N VAL A 238 -11.34 -3.72 -18.84
CA VAL A 238 -11.20 -5.00 -19.59
C VAL A 238 -9.74 -5.31 -19.85
N HIS A 239 -8.95 -4.31 -20.24
CA HIS A 239 -7.50 -4.45 -20.43
C HIS A 239 -6.81 -4.89 -19.15
N TYR A 240 -7.09 -4.24 -18.02
CA TYR A 240 -6.51 -4.59 -16.73
C TYR A 240 -6.95 -5.97 -16.24
N LEU A 241 -8.20 -6.37 -16.49
CA LEU A 241 -8.63 -7.73 -16.19
C LEU A 241 -7.89 -8.77 -17.04
N ALA A 242 -7.72 -8.50 -18.32
CA ALA A 242 -6.95 -9.37 -19.22
C ALA A 242 -5.48 -9.44 -18.82
N ALA A 243 -4.87 -8.30 -18.47
CA ALA A 243 -3.51 -8.24 -17.92
C ALA A 243 -3.40 -9.03 -16.61
N ALA A 244 -4.32 -8.86 -15.67
CA ALA A 244 -4.34 -9.61 -14.41
C ALA A 244 -4.44 -11.12 -14.64
N ILE A 245 -5.29 -11.57 -15.59
CA ILE A 245 -5.42 -12.98 -15.96
C ILE A 245 -4.13 -13.50 -16.61
N ARG A 246 -3.53 -12.71 -17.50
CA ARG A 246 -2.23 -13.04 -18.13
C ARG A 246 -1.14 -13.19 -17.07
N ASP A 247 -1.04 -12.26 -16.15
CA ASP A 247 -0.02 -12.24 -15.11
C ASP A 247 -0.18 -13.42 -14.15
N VAL A 248 -1.41 -13.75 -13.74
CA VAL A 248 -1.70 -14.96 -12.95
C VAL A 248 -1.29 -16.22 -13.73
N LYS A 249 -1.59 -16.31 -15.05
CA LYS A 249 -1.16 -17.44 -15.87
C LYS A 249 0.35 -17.54 -15.96
N LEU A 250 1.06 -16.43 -16.19
CA LEU A 250 2.52 -16.41 -16.27
C LEU A 250 3.15 -16.86 -14.94
N LEU A 251 2.65 -16.36 -13.82
CA LEU A 251 3.10 -16.77 -12.50
C LEU A 251 2.93 -18.27 -12.27
N TYR A 252 1.76 -18.83 -12.60
CA TYR A 252 1.51 -20.26 -12.48
C TYR A 252 2.36 -21.09 -13.44
N TYR A 253 2.62 -20.60 -14.64
CA TYR A 253 3.46 -21.30 -15.60
C TYR A 253 4.90 -21.45 -15.10
N TYR A 254 5.52 -20.36 -14.66
CA TYR A 254 6.91 -20.39 -14.18
C TYR A 254 7.07 -21.16 -12.86
N GLU A 255 6.05 -21.18 -12.02
CA GLU A 255 6.07 -21.88 -10.72
C GLU A 255 5.36 -23.25 -10.76
N ALA A 256 4.84 -23.66 -11.91
CA ALA A 256 4.09 -24.92 -12.05
C ALA A 256 4.92 -26.14 -11.65
N LEU A 257 6.19 -26.17 -12.07
CA LEU A 257 7.12 -27.26 -11.72
C LEU A 257 7.37 -27.32 -10.22
N LEU A 258 7.56 -26.18 -9.58
CA LEU A 258 7.79 -26.08 -8.14
C LEU A 258 6.53 -26.49 -7.36
N THR A 259 5.35 -26.09 -7.84
CA THR A 259 4.06 -26.49 -7.28
C THR A 259 3.82 -27.99 -7.42
N ALA A 260 4.11 -28.55 -8.60
CA ALA A 260 4.00 -29.99 -8.85
C ALA A 260 4.99 -30.79 -7.99
N PHE A 261 6.23 -30.33 -7.86
CA PHE A 261 7.23 -30.93 -6.97
C PHE A 261 6.77 -30.91 -5.50
N ALA A 262 6.32 -29.75 -5.01
CA ALA A 262 5.78 -29.63 -3.65
C ALA A 262 4.58 -30.56 -3.41
N GLY A 263 3.66 -30.64 -4.36
CA GLY A 263 2.52 -31.56 -4.32
C GLY A 263 2.95 -33.02 -4.30
N ALA A 264 3.89 -33.41 -5.15
CA ALA A 264 4.41 -34.77 -5.21
C ALA A 264 5.14 -35.17 -3.89
N VAL A 265 5.99 -34.30 -3.35
CA VAL A 265 6.68 -34.52 -2.06
C VAL A 265 5.67 -34.70 -0.92
N LEU A 266 4.60 -33.90 -0.88
CA LEU A 266 3.55 -34.03 0.12
C LEU A 266 2.79 -35.34 -0.01
N LEU A 267 2.34 -35.68 -1.21
CA LEU A 267 1.54 -36.89 -1.46
C LEU A 267 2.35 -38.17 -1.21
N LEU A 268 3.60 -38.21 -1.70
CA LEU A 268 4.48 -39.33 -1.48
C LEU A 268 4.86 -39.46 0.00
N GLY A 269 5.17 -38.34 0.66
CA GLY A 269 5.49 -38.33 2.07
C GLY A 269 4.36 -38.82 2.96
N VAL A 270 3.11 -38.43 2.65
CA VAL A 270 1.92 -38.93 3.37
C VAL A 270 1.70 -40.43 3.17
N LYS A 271 1.98 -40.96 1.96
CA LYS A 271 1.77 -42.40 1.64
C LYS A 271 2.90 -43.31 2.10
N LEU A 272 4.15 -42.88 1.97
CA LEU A 272 5.31 -43.75 2.09
C LEU A 272 6.04 -43.65 3.44
N LEU A 273 5.94 -42.53 4.15
CA LEU A 273 6.70 -42.34 5.38
C LEU A 273 5.95 -42.80 6.63
N PRO A 274 6.63 -43.49 7.56
CA PRO A 274 6.07 -43.81 8.89
C PRO A 274 5.67 -42.54 9.64
N LYS A 275 4.67 -42.62 10.52
CA LYS A 275 4.14 -41.47 11.30
C LYS A 275 5.21 -40.66 12.03
N ARG A 276 6.32 -41.30 12.45
CA ARG A 276 7.46 -40.61 13.12
C ARG A 276 8.21 -39.61 12.22
N PHE A 277 8.24 -39.85 10.92
CA PHE A 277 8.88 -38.96 9.93
C PHE A 277 7.91 -38.05 9.19
N GLY A 278 6.69 -38.02 9.64
CA GLY A 278 5.62 -37.38 8.92
C GLY A 278 5.71 -35.86 8.78
N ALA A 279 6.61 -35.19 9.53
CA ALA A 279 6.92 -33.77 9.31
C ALA A 279 7.98 -33.54 8.22
N LEU A 280 8.73 -34.56 7.84
CA LEU A 280 9.87 -34.43 6.92
C LEU A 280 9.48 -33.87 5.54
N PRO A 281 8.41 -34.34 4.87
CA PRO A 281 8.00 -33.76 3.58
C PRO A 281 7.65 -32.28 3.68
N GLY A 282 6.95 -31.87 4.74
CA GLY A 282 6.63 -30.46 4.98
C GLY A 282 7.87 -29.59 5.20
N LEU A 283 8.84 -30.11 5.95
CA LEU A 283 10.12 -29.41 6.16
C LEU A 283 10.93 -29.29 4.86
N LEU A 284 10.99 -30.34 4.05
CA LEU A 284 11.69 -30.30 2.77
C LEU A 284 11.10 -29.25 1.81
N VAL A 285 9.78 -29.26 1.67
CA VAL A 285 9.09 -28.28 0.80
C VAL A 285 9.23 -26.87 1.36
N ALA A 286 9.15 -26.69 2.69
CA ALA A 286 9.39 -25.39 3.31
C ALA A 286 10.84 -24.90 3.09
N ALA A 287 11.83 -25.78 3.19
CA ALA A 287 13.23 -25.47 2.92
C ALA A 287 13.44 -25.05 1.45
N CYS A 288 12.87 -25.79 0.50
CA CYS A 288 12.90 -25.40 -0.92
C CYS A 288 12.24 -24.04 -1.15
N GLY A 289 11.06 -23.83 -0.56
CA GLY A 289 10.38 -22.55 -0.63
C GLY A 289 11.18 -21.39 -0.02
N ALA A 290 11.87 -21.64 1.12
CA ALA A 290 12.74 -20.67 1.75
C ALA A 290 13.93 -20.31 0.84
N VAL A 291 14.59 -21.31 0.21
CA VAL A 291 15.71 -21.07 -0.72
C VAL A 291 15.27 -20.21 -1.89
N VAL A 292 14.15 -20.56 -2.53
CA VAL A 292 13.61 -19.77 -3.66
C VAL A 292 13.18 -18.37 -3.21
N SER A 293 12.56 -18.25 -2.03
CA SER A 293 12.18 -16.94 -1.48
C SER A 293 13.39 -16.07 -1.16
N LEU A 294 14.46 -16.66 -0.61
CA LEU A 294 15.74 -15.96 -0.35
C LEU A 294 16.40 -15.52 -1.66
N TRP A 295 16.37 -16.37 -2.69
CA TRP A 295 16.91 -16.03 -4.00
C TRP A 295 16.16 -14.86 -4.63
N ARG A 296 14.83 -14.87 -4.61
CA ARG A 296 14.00 -13.77 -5.09
C ARG A 296 14.15 -12.50 -4.25
N TYR A 297 14.27 -12.65 -2.93
CA TYR A 297 14.56 -11.53 -2.04
C TYR A 297 15.89 -10.85 -2.40
N ARG A 298 16.95 -11.64 -2.63
CA ARG A 298 18.25 -11.13 -3.07
C ARG A 298 18.17 -10.33 -4.38
N ASN A 299 17.21 -10.67 -5.25
CA ASN A 299 16.94 -9.98 -6.51
C ASN A 299 15.92 -8.82 -6.35
N GLY A 300 15.58 -8.41 -5.13
CA GLY A 300 14.64 -7.31 -4.88
C GLY A 300 13.16 -7.68 -4.95
N GLU A 301 12.82 -8.97 -5.11
CA GLU A 301 11.46 -9.44 -5.33
C GLU A 301 10.71 -9.82 -4.04
N LEU A 302 10.57 -8.87 -3.13
CA LEU A 302 10.01 -9.05 -1.79
C LEU A 302 8.58 -9.61 -1.75
N GLY A 303 7.73 -9.17 -2.68
CA GLY A 303 6.34 -9.63 -2.77
C GLY A 303 6.22 -11.12 -3.07
N PHE A 304 7.22 -11.70 -3.70
CA PHE A 304 7.23 -13.11 -4.10
C PHE A 304 7.36 -14.09 -2.92
N ALA A 305 7.85 -13.69 -1.76
CA ALA A 305 7.83 -14.55 -0.57
C ALA A 305 6.41 -14.97 -0.20
N TYR A 306 5.46 -14.05 -0.23
CA TYR A 306 4.03 -14.35 0.00
C TYR A 306 3.42 -15.11 -1.15
N TYR A 307 3.82 -14.81 -2.36
CA TYR A 307 3.38 -15.50 -3.56
C TYR A 307 3.75 -16.99 -3.49
N GLN A 308 4.98 -17.32 -3.18
CA GLN A 308 5.43 -18.70 -3.03
C GLN A 308 4.76 -19.40 -1.87
N PHE A 309 4.50 -18.71 -0.76
CA PHE A 309 3.70 -19.25 0.33
C PHE A 309 2.32 -19.69 -0.16
N ALA A 310 1.62 -18.84 -0.92
CA ALA A 310 0.32 -19.17 -1.49
C ALA A 310 0.39 -20.37 -2.44
N ILE A 311 1.39 -20.43 -3.33
CA ILE A 311 1.60 -21.54 -4.26
C ILE A 311 1.82 -22.86 -3.52
N PHE A 312 2.70 -22.89 -2.53
CA PHE A 312 2.97 -24.11 -1.77
C PHE A 312 1.77 -24.56 -0.93
N CYS A 313 0.93 -23.63 -0.50
CA CYS A 313 -0.31 -23.98 0.19
C CYS A 313 -1.43 -24.48 -0.74
N LEU A 314 -1.39 -24.16 -2.06
CA LEU A 314 -2.43 -24.58 -2.99
C LEU A 314 -2.61 -26.08 -3.14
N PRO A 315 -1.56 -26.92 -3.25
CA PRO A 315 -1.70 -28.36 -3.28
C PRO A 315 -2.34 -28.91 -2.01
N ALA A 316 -1.98 -28.35 -0.84
CA ALA A 316 -2.61 -28.70 0.43
C ALA A 316 -4.09 -28.33 0.46
N MET A 317 -4.46 -27.19 -0.14
CA MET A 317 -5.86 -26.78 -0.31
C MET A 317 -6.66 -27.75 -1.18
N ALA A 318 -6.11 -28.17 -2.32
CA ALA A 318 -6.82 -29.09 -3.21
C ALA A 318 -7.21 -30.39 -2.47
N LEU A 319 -6.33 -30.89 -1.62
CA LEU A 319 -6.62 -32.04 -0.75
C LEU A 319 -7.71 -31.74 0.29
N CYS A 320 -7.77 -30.52 0.80
CA CYS A 320 -8.83 -30.10 1.73
C CYS A 320 -10.19 -29.94 1.04
N TRP A 321 -10.22 -29.48 -0.21
CA TRP A 321 -11.44 -29.24 -0.99
C TRP A 321 -12.18 -30.54 -1.35
N VAL A 322 -11.43 -31.58 -1.63
CA VAL A 322 -12.01 -32.89 -2.03
C VAL A 322 -12.76 -33.58 -0.89
N LYS A 323 -12.47 -33.23 0.36
CA LYS A 323 -12.97 -33.99 1.50
C LYS A 323 -13.96 -33.29 2.46
N ARG A 324 -14.10 -31.95 2.48
CA ARG A 324 -14.88 -31.25 3.54
C ARG A 324 -15.38 -29.84 3.24
N GLU A 325 -16.39 -29.42 4.04
CA GLU A 325 -16.86 -28.05 4.10
C GLU A 325 -15.77 -27.08 4.54
N ILE A 326 -15.63 -25.98 3.81
CA ILE A 326 -14.71 -24.90 4.14
C ILE A 326 -15.28 -24.10 5.32
N SER A 327 -14.48 -23.87 6.35
CA SER A 327 -14.90 -23.03 7.47
C SER A 327 -15.18 -21.60 7.02
N ARG A 328 -16.23 -20.96 7.58
CA ARG A 328 -16.62 -19.58 7.20
C ARG A 328 -15.47 -18.58 7.29
N PRO A 329 -14.62 -18.56 8.34
CA PRO A 329 -13.47 -17.64 8.38
C PRO A 329 -12.47 -17.89 7.25
N ALA A 330 -12.19 -19.15 6.94
CA ALA A 330 -11.27 -19.50 5.86
C ALA A 330 -11.81 -19.07 4.49
N LEU A 331 -13.10 -19.32 4.23
CA LEU A 331 -13.74 -18.93 2.97
C LEU A 331 -13.74 -17.39 2.80
N LEU A 332 -14.11 -16.65 3.87
CA LEU A 332 -14.12 -15.20 3.85
C LEU A 332 -12.74 -14.63 3.50
N LEU A 333 -11.68 -15.08 4.19
CA LEU A 333 -10.32 -14.59 3.96
C LEU A 333 -9.81 -14.93 2.56
N ARG A 334 -10.16 -16.10 2.02
CA ARG A 334 -9.76 -16.50 0.65
C ARG A 334 -10.43 -15.64 -0.41
N ILE A 335 -11.76 -15.49 -0.34
CA ILE A 335 -12.52 -14.66 -1.28
C ILE A 335 -12.00 -13.23 -1.22
N LEU A 336 -11.81 -12.71 -0.01
CA LEU A 336 -11.30 -11.36 0.21
C LEU A 336 -9.91 -11.20 -0.40
N GLY A 337 -8.99 -12.13 -0.16
CA GLY A 337 -7.64 -12.09 -0.72
C GLY A 337 -7.61 -12.12 -2.25
N ILE A 338 -8.44 -12.96 -2.89
CA ILE A 338 -8.58 -13.00 -4.35
C ILE A 338 -9.15 -11.67 -4.87
N ALA A 339 -10.23 -11.18 -4.28
CA ALA A 339 -10.85 -9.92 -4.69
C ALA A 339 -9.87 -8.73 -4.54
N MET A 340 -9.10 -8.71 -3.45
CA MET A 340 -8.04 -7.72 -3.25
C MET A 340 -6.96 -7.80 -4.33
N GLY A 341 -6.44 -8.99 -4.61
CA GLY A 341 -5.40 -9.19 -5.62
C GLY A 341 -5.88 -8.77 -7.01
N LEU A 342 -7.08 -9.17 -7.42
CA LEU A 342 -7.67 -8.78 -8.70
C LEU A 342 -7.90 -7.26 -8.79
N SER A 343 -8.45 -6.65 -7.73
CA SER A 343 -8.68 -5.19 -7.71
C SER A 343 -7.37 -4.42 -7.86
N MET A 344 -6.32 -4.88 -7.19
CA MET A 344 -5.00 -4.26 -7.26
C MET A 344 -4.37 -4.43 -8.65
N ALA A 345 -4.47 -5.61 -9.26
CA ALA A 345 -3.98 -5.84 -10.60
C ALA A 345 -4.73 -5.01 -11.66
N MET A 346 -6.03 -4.76 -11.44
CA MET A 346 -6.84 -3.88 -12.30
C MET A 346 -6.53 -2.39 -12.13
N SER A 347 -5.95 -1.97 -11.00
CA SER A 347 -5.69 -0.56 -10.68
C SER A 347 -4.25 -0.14 -10.96
N SER A 348 -3.39 -1.03 -11.43
CA SER A 348 -1.95 -0.77 -11.57
C SER A 348 -1.40 -1.33 -12.87
N ASN A 349 -0.51 -0.58 -13.49
CA ASN A 349 0.29 -1.00 -14.64
C ASN A 349 1.53 -1.86 -14.26
N THR A 350 1.77 -2.08 -12.97
CA THR A 350 2.96 -2.82 -12.47
C THR A 350 2.73 -4.33 -12.34
N GLU A 351 1.98 -4.93 -13.27
CA GLU A 351 1.88 -6.39 -13.48
C GLU A 351 1.52 -7.24 -12.23
N ALA A 352 1.96 -8.49 -12.26
CA ALA A 352 1.70 -9.51 -11.23
C ALA A 352 2.12 -9.14 -9.80
N ILE A 353 3.08 -8.23 -9.64
CA ILE A 353 3.54 -7.76 -8.33
C ILE A 353 2.40 -7.15 -7.52
N THR A 354 1.46 -6.47 -8.16
CA THR A 354 0.30 -5.87 -7.48
C THR A 354 -0.72 -6.89 -7.00
N PHE A 355 -0.91 -8.00 -7.71
CA PHE A 355 -1.76 -9.09 -7.26
C PHE A 355 -1.28 -9.65 -5.91
N THR A 356 0.02 -9.57 -5.62
CA THR A 356 0.61 -10.07 -4.36
C THR A 356 0.04 -9.40 -3.11
N VAL A 357 -0.60 -8.23 -3.20
CA VAL A 357 -1.23 -7.55 -2.05
C VAL A 357 -2.37 -8.38 -1.44
N GLY A 358 -3.07 -9.17 -2.24
CA GLY A 358 -4.15 -10.06 -1.76
C GLY A 358 -3.66 -11.38 -1.16
N LEU A 359 -2.45 -11.82 -1.51
CA LEU A 359 -1.94 -13.14 -1.13
C LEU A 359 -1.74 -13.36 0.37
N PRO A 360 -1.31 -12.38 1.19
CA PRO A 360 -1.26 -12.56 2.64
C PRO A 360 -2.61 -12.93 3.22
N VAL A 361 -3.68 -12.25 2.81
CA VAL A 361 -5.05 -12.51 3.29
C VAL A 361 -5.56 -13.88 2.81
N TYR A 362 -5.30 -14.21 1.56
CA TYR A 362 -5.59 -15.54 1.03
C TYR A 362 -4.86 -16.65 1.80
N SER A 363 -3.57 -16.46 2.08
CA SER A 363 -2.74 -17.39 2.85
C SER A 363 -3.24 -17.58 4.29
N MET A 364 -3.70 -16.51 4.93
CA MET A 364 -4.38 -16.60 6.24
C MET A 364 -5.61 -17.50 6.17
N GLY A 365 -6.41 -17.38 5.12
CA GLY A 365 -7.57 -18.25 4.89
C GLY A 365 -7.18 -19.73 4.76
N VAL A 366 -6.08 -20.02 4.07
CA VAL A 366 -5.52 -21.38 3.98
C VAL A 366 -5.05 -21.89 5.33
N LEU A 367 -4.30 -21.09 6.10
CA LEU A 367 -3.84 -21.49 7.44
C LEU A 367 -5.00 -21.78 8.41
N VAL A 368 -6.03 -20.94 8.39
CA VAL A 368 -7.24 -21.14 9.20
C VAL A 368 -7.91 -22.45 8.81
N GLN A 369 -8.00 -22.78 7.52
CA GLN A 369 -8.57 -24.06 7.06
C GLN A 369 -7.71 -25.24 7.49
N LEU A 370 -6.39 -25.17 7.31
CA LEU A 370 -5.48 -26.24 7.72
C LEU A 370 -5.55 -26.50 9.23
N SER A 371 -5.75 -25.45 10.04
CA SER A 371 -5.90 -25.60 11.49
C SER A 371 -7.18 -26.33 11.91
N ALA A 372 -8.21 -26.33 11.08
CA ALA A 372 -9.50 -26.95 11.32
C ALA A 372 -9.57 -28.42 10.85
N LEU A 373 -8.53 -28.93 10.17
CA LEU A 373 -8.48 -30.31 9.72
C LEU A 373 -8.45 -31.30 10.90
N PRO A 374 -9.04 -32.52 10.77
CA PRO A 374 -8.99 -33.56 11.80
C PRO A 374 -7.56 -33.97 12.14
N ARG A 375 -7.42 -34.80 13.13
CA ARG A 375 -6.11 -35.30 13.59
C ARG A 375 -5.67 -36.61 12.91
N GLU A 376 -6.16 -36.90 11.72
CA GLU A 376 -5.66 -38.00 10.92
C GLU A 376 -4.23 -37.77 10.43
N ALA A 377 -3.48 -38.83 10.15
CA ALA A 377 -2.03 -38.71 9.88
C ALA A 377 -1.70 -37.77 8.72
N ALA A 378 -2.44 -37.83 7.60
CA ALA A 378 -2.24 -36.98 6.42
C ALA A 378 -2.53 -35.51 6.72
N GLU A 379 -3.58 -35.22 7.47
CA GLU A 379 -4.00 -33.88 7.82
C GLU A 379 -3.07 -33.23 8.85
N VAL A 380 -2.48 -34.03 9.75
CA VAL A 380 -1.43 -33.56 10.65
C VAL A 380 -0.20 -33.10 9.87
N GLN A 381 0.17 -33.83 8.80
CA GLN A 381 1.31 -33.44 7.94
C GLN A 381 1.03 -32.12 7.22
N LEU A 382 -0.13 -31.97 6.60
CA LEU A 382 -0.53 -30.75 5.93
C LEU A 382 -0.54 -29.54 6.87
N ARG A 383 -1.02 -29.69 8.11
CA ARG A 383 -0.97 -28.63 9.13
C ARG A 383 0.46 -28.25 9.48
N ARG A 384 1.33 -29.23 9.71
CA ARG A 384 2.74 -28.99 10.04
C ARG A 384 3.45 -28.31 8.90
N PHE A 385 3.22 -28.78 7.68
CA PHE A 385 3.76 -28.17 6.47
C PHE A 385 3.33 -26.70 6.36
N GLY A 386 2.03 -26.40 6.40
CA GLY A 386 1.53 -25.03 6.30
C GLY A 386 2.05 -24.12 7.43
N ALA A 387 2.16 -24.65 8.66
CA ALA A 387 2.69 -23.90 9.80
C ALA A 387 4.19 -23.59 9.64
N VAL A 388 4.99 -24.57 9.22
CA VAL A 388 6.44 -24.38 9.00
C VAL A 388 6.67 -23.37 7.87
N LEU A 389 5.96 -23.52 6.75
CA LEU A 389 6.08 -22.59 5.64
C LEU A 389 5.65 -21.17 6.03
N ALA A 390 4.57 -21.03 6.80
CA ALA A 390 4.14 -19.73 7.31
C ALA A 390 5.17 -19.09 8.26
N CYS A 391 5.84 -19.89 9.11
CA CYS A 391 6.94 -19.41 9.95
C CYS A 391 8.11 -18.91 9.10
N VAL A 392 8.51 -19.67 8.06
CA VAL A 392 9.59 -19.26 7.16
C VAL A 392 9.25 -17.94 6.47
N VAL A 393 8.06 -17.83 5.88
CA VAL A 393 7.61 -16.60 5.22
C VAL A 393 7.55 -15.43 6.21
N LEU A 394 7.05 -15.66 7.43
CA LEU A 394 6.99 -14.63 8.48
C LEU A 394 8.39 -14.14 8.86
N CYS A 395 9.35 -15.05 9.08
CA CYS A 395 10.73 -14.69 9.41
C CYS A 395 11.40 -13.91 8.27
N LEU A 396 11.23 -14.36 7.01
CA LEU A 396 11.75 -13.68 5.84
C LEU A 396 11.14 -12.29 5.66
N SER A 397 9.82 -12.18 5.84
CA SER A 397 9.11 -10.90 5.74
C SER A 397 9.56 -9.93 6.83
N PHE A 398 9.71 -10.40 8.07
CA PHE A 398 10.20 -9.58 9.18
C PHE A 398 11.65 -9.14 8.96
N ALA A 399 12.53 -10.05 8.57
CA ALA A 399 13.92 -9.73 8.23
C ALA A 399 13.97 -8.68 7.12
N SER A 400 13.18 -8.87 6.08
CA SER A 400 13.07 -7.94 4.96
C SER A 400 12.55 -6.56 5.39
N ARG A 401 11.52 -6.50 6.25
CA ARG A 401 11.02 -5.23 6.81
C ARG A 401 12.12 -4.47 7.56
N ILE A 402 13.03 -5.16 8.21
CA ILE A 402 14.12 -4.53 8.97
C ILE A 402 15.27 -4.11 8.04
N THR A 403 15.69 -4.98 7.12
CA THR A 403 16.92 -4.77 6.35
C THR A 403 16.75 -4.01 5.05
N SER A 404 15.59 -4.13 4.39
CA SER A 404 15.36 -3.45 3.11
C SER A 404 15.01 -1.99 3.32
N VAL A 405 15.56 -1.16 2.46
CA VAL A 405 15.28 0.28 2.39
C VAL A 405 14.71 0.56 1.01
N PHE A 406 13.60 1.27 0.95
CA PHE A 406 12.95 1.60 -0.30
C PHE A 406 13.46 2.94 -0.83
N ARG A 407 14.10 2.93 -1.98
CA ARG A 407 14.61 4.11 -2.71
C ARG A 407 15.46 5.06 -1.85
N ASP A 408 16.35 4.47 -1.05
CA ASP A 408 17.41 5.15 -0.32
C ASP A 408 18.63 4.24 -0.28
N GLY A 409 19.69 4.63 0.40
CA GLY A 409 20.90 3.79 0.55
C GLY A 409 20.66 2.56 1.42
N PRO A 410 21.63 1.62 1.46
CA PRO A 410 21.62 0.49 2.38
C PRO A 410 21.48 0.94 3.84
N LEU A 411 20.81 0.16 4.69
CA LEU A 411 20.49 0.51 6.08
C LEU A 411 21.70 0.98 6.91
N ASN A 412 22.88 0.39 6.68
CA ASN A 412 24.12 0.74 7.38
C ASN A 412 24.72 2.09 6.93
N THR A 413 24.24 2.69 5.85
CA THR A 413 24.68 4.01 5.36
C THR A 413 23.73 5.14 5.77
N LEU A 414 22.61 4.83 6.41
CA LEU A 414 21.61 5.82 6.84
C LEU A 414 22.00 6.44 8.20
N THR A 415 23.06 7.22 8.21
CA THR A 415 23.65 7.78 9.43
C THR A 415 23.22 9.21 9.71
N GLU A 416 22.86 9.97 8.66
CA GLU A 416 22.59 11.40 8.76
C GLU A 416 21.14 11.67 9.17
N PRO A 417 20.90 12.37 10.30
CA PRO A 417 19.56 12.77 10.71
C PRO A 417 19.08 14.01 9.94
N MET A 418 17.87 13.97 9.42
CA MET A 418 17.20 15.17 8.94
C MET A 418 16.60 15.92 10.14
N THR A 419 16.94 17.21 10.30
CA THR A 419 16.59 17.99 11.50
C THR A 419 15.48 19.00 11.26
N SER A 420 15.13 19.31 10.02
CA SER A 420 14.15 20.33 9.62
C SER A 420 13.18 19.82 8.57
N GLY A 421 12.14 20.58 8.32
CA GLY A 421 11.14 20.32 7.29
C GLY A 421 10.32 19.04 7.49
N PRO A 422 9.61 18.57 6.46
CA PRO A 422 8.69 17.43 6.53
C PRO A 422 9.35 16.11 6.95
N ALA A 423 10.64 15.90 6.61
CA ALA A 423 11.37 14.67 6.91
C ALA A 423 12.11 14.70 8.25
N ALA A 424 11.93 15.73 9.08
CA ALA A 424 12.59 15.82 10.39
C ALA A 424 12.38 14.54 11.22
N GLY A 425 13.47 14.03 11.83
CA GLY A 425 13.49 12.81 12.62
C GLY A 425 13.80 11.54 11.83
N ILE A 426 13.91 11.59 10.50
CA ILE A 426 14.32 10.47 9.66
C ILE A 426 15.84 10.50 9.47
N ARG A 427 16.44 9.31 9.37
CA ARG A 427 17.85 9.13 9.01
C ARG A 427 17.97 8.65 7.57
N THR A 428 18.93 9.23 6.84
CA THR A 428 19.20 8.93 5.44
C THR A 428 20.72 8.87 5.17
N THR A 429 21.12 8.74 3.93
CA THR A 429 22.52 8.88 3.52
C THR A 429 22.97 10.35 3.61
N ARG A 430 24.28 10.57 3.70
CA ARG A 430 24.83 11.92 3.69
C ARG A 430 24.47 12.70 2.43
N GLU A 431 24.58 12.05 1.28
CA GLU A 431 24.24 12.67 -0.01
C GLU A 431 22.78 13.12 -0.06
N HIS A 432 21.84 12.24 0.34
CA HIS A 432 20.42 12.59 0.39
C HIS A 432 20.12 13.68 1.42
N ALA A 433 20.81 13.70 2.56
CA ALA A 433 20.64 14.75 3.56
C ALA A 433 21.10 16.11 3.02
N GLU A 434 22.23 16.17 2.29
CA GLU A 434 22.76 17.39 1.66
C GLU A 434 21.81 17.89 0.55
N GLN A 435 21.34 17.00 -0.33
CA GLN A 435 20.36 17.34 -1.38
C GLN A 435 19.05 17.86 -0.76
N TYR A 436 18.54 17.18 0.25
CA TYR A 436 17.32 17.58 0.95
C TYR A 436 17.45 18.97 1.58
N ALA A 437 18.56 19.21 2.29
CA ALA A 437 18.81 20.50 2.95
C ALA A 437 18.93 21.64 1.92
N GLY A 438 19.62 21.41 0.80
CA GLY A 438 19.76 22.42 -0.26
C GLY A 438 18.43 22.77 -0.93
N ILE A 439 17.59 21.77 -1.23
CA ILE A 439 16.26 22.01 -1.80
C ILE A 439 15.34 22.67 -0.76
N LEU A 440 15.40 22.26 0.50
CA LEU A 440 14.60 22.89 1.55
C LEU A 440 14.94 24.37 1.72
N ALA A 441 16.23 24.73 1.72
CA ALA A 441 16.68 26.12 1.79
C ALA A 441 16.19 26.94 0.58
N MET A 442 16.23 26.37 -0.62
CA MET A 442 15.65 27.00 -1.82
C MET A 442 14.15 27.25 -1.65
N LEU A 443 13.40 26.30 -1.10
CA LEU A 443 11.95 26.45 -0.89
C LEU A 443 11.64 27.52 0.17
N GLU A 444 12.40 27.57 1.25
CA GLU A 444 12.30 28.62 2.29
C GLU A 444 12.56 30.01 1.70
N GLU A 445 13.59 30.18 0.85
CA GLU A 445 13.87 31.43 0.15
C GLU A 445 12.72 31.85 -0.77
N LEU A 446 12.12 30.90 -1.50
CA LEU A 446 10.96 31.16 -2.35
C LEU A 446 9.74 31.58 -1.54
N GLU A 447 9.48 30.94 -0.39
CA GLU A 447 8.37 31.30 0.50
C GLU A 447 8.57 32.65 1.20
N ASP A 448 9.80 33.05 1.46
CA ASP A 448 10.10 34.36 2.03
C ASP A 448 9.90 35.48 1.00
N THR A 449 10.11 35.19 -0.28
CA THR A 449 10.05 36.16 -1.39
C THR A 449 8.66 36.23 -2.01
N TYR A 450 7.95 35.12 -2.19
CA TYR A 450 6.72 35.04 -2.95
C TYR A 450 5.51 34.71 -2.08
N SER A 451 4.35 35.25 -2.46
CA SER A 451 3.06 34.97 -1.80
C SER A 451 2.64 33.51 -1.98
N SER A 452 2.02 32.91 -0.95
CA SER A 452 1.42 31.58 -1.01
C SER A 452 0.22 31.46 -1.97
N GLU A 453 -0.22 32.54 -2.60
CA GLU A 453 -1.20 32.50 -3.69
C GLU A 453 -0.61 31.95 -4.99
N ASN A 454 0.72 31.99 -5.14
CA ASN A 454 1.40 31.41 -6.29
C ASN A 454 1.30 29.89 -6.27
N ARG A 455 1.09 29.29 -7.45
CA ARG A 455 1.16 27.85 -7.62
C ARG A 455 2.58 27.43 -7.96
N ILE A 456 3.04 26.32 -7.34
CA ILE A 456 4.34 25.71 -7.61
C ILE A 456 4.19 24.37 -8.32
N PHE A 457 5.09 24.08 -9.26
CA PHE A 457 5.18 22.80 -9.94
C PHE A 457 6.60 22.24 -9.84
N PHE A 458 6.72 21.02 -9.34
CA PHE A 458 7.98 20.27 -9.29
C PHE A 458 8.02 19.23 -10.39
N THR A 459 9.02 19.29 -11.24
CA THR A 459 9.24 18.30 -12.28
C THR A 459 10.57 17.56 -12.05
N SER A 460 10.63 16.24 -12.13
CA SER A 460 9.56 15.31 -12.46
C SER A 460 8.95 14.67 -11.23
N ILE A 461 9.71 14.34 -10.16
CA ILE A 461 9.23 13.64 -8.95
C ILE A 461 9.84 14.29 -7.71
N LEU A 462 9.13 15.20 -7.07
CA LEU A 462 9.47 15.74 -5.75
C LEU A 462 8.20 15.93 -4.91
N PRO A 463 7.45 14.85 -4.59
CA PRO A 463 6.20 15.04 -3.85
C PRO A 463 6.41 15.65 -2.46
N TRP A 464 7.54 15.37 -1.78
CA TRP A 464 7.82 15.96 -0.49
C TRP A 464 8.03 17.49 -0.55
N GLY A 465 8.38 18.05 -1.71
CA GLY A 465 8.45 19.49 -1.90
C GLY A 465 7.10 20.17 -1.64
N TYR A 466 6.00 19.52 -2.04
CA TYR A 466 4.65 20.02 -1.73
C TYR A 466 4.27 19.90 -0.25
N LEU A 467 4.99 19.07 0.54
CA LEU A 467 4.84 19.03 2.00
C LEU A 467 5.70 20.08 2.70
N ALA A 468 6.74 20.58 2.02
CA ALA A 468 7.69 21.53 2.55
C ALA A 468 7.27 22.98 2.34
N THR A 469 6.23 23.24 1.55
CA THR A 469 5.80 24.60 1.17
C THR A 469 4.29 24.77 1.29
N ASP A 470 3.85 26.00 1.54
CA ASP A 470 2.44 26.42 1.55
C ASP A 470 1.90 26.78 0.16
N PHE A 471 2.75 26.77 -0.88
CA PHE A 471 2.29 27.00 -2.25
C PHE A 471 1.36 25.88 -2.73
N PRO A 472 0.19 26.19 -3.31
CA PRO A 472 -0.67 25.20 -3.94
C PRO A 472 0.04 24.51 -5.11
N CYS A 473 -0.22 23.22 -5.29
CA CYS A 473 0.33 22.47 -6.42
C CYS A 473 -0.22 23.02 -7.75
N GLY A 474 0.67 23.32 -8.69
CA GLY A 474 0.37 23.81 -10.03
C GLY A 474 0.38 22.75 -11.13
N ALA A 475 0.28 21.47 -10.76
CA ALA A 475 0.29 20.33 -11.67
C ALA A 475 -0.97 19.46 -11.53
N PRO A 476 -1.31 18.66 -12.55
CA PRO A 476 -2.47 17.76 -12.51
C PRO A 476 -2.36 16.73 -11.38
N THR A 477 -1.15 16.38 -10.99
CA THR A 477 -0.90 15.51 -9.84
C THR A 477 0.41 15.89 -9.15
N ALA A 478 0.48 15.67 -7.85
CA ALA A 478 1.72 15.76 -7.08
C ALA A 478 2.66 14.56 -7.33
N TRP A 479 2.26 13.60 -8.16
CA TRP A 479 3.07 12.49 -8.62
C TRP A 479 4.00 12.90 -9.75
N ARG A 480 4.49 11.94 -10.47
CA ARG A 480 5.38 12.12 -11.61
C ARG A 480 4.69 12.89 -12.74
N THR A 481 5.02 14.18 -12.87
CA THR A 481 4.59 14.99 -14.01
C THR A 481 5.83 15.50 -14.76
N LYS A 482 5.92 15.17 -16.05
CA LYS A 482 7.00 15.62 -16.92
C LYS A 482 6.61 16.91 -17.65
N LEU A 483 7.60 17.69 -18.10
CA LEU A 483 7.39 18.92 -18.86
C LEU A 483 6.64 18.71 -20.18
N ASP A 484 6.84 17.57 -20.84
CA ASP A 484 6.19 17.18 -22.10
C ASP A 484 4.91 16.36 -21.91
N SER A 485 4.33 16.37 -20.69
CA SER A 485 3.11 15.59 -20.39
C SER A 485 1.89 16.24 -21.05
N PRO A 486 1.15 15.52 -21.91
CA PRO A 486 -0.14 16.01 -22.46
C PRO A 486 -1.16 16.35 -21.36
N GLN A 487 -1.12 15.63 -20.24
CA GLN A 487 -2.00 15.88 -19.09
C GLN A 487 -1.66 17.22 -18.40
N LEU A 488 -0.38 17.61 -18.37
CA LEU A 488 0.03 18.91 -17.87
C LEU A 488 -0.47 20.03 -18.81
N GLU A 489 -0.37 19.85 -20.12
CA GLU A 489 -0.89 20.83 -21.09
C GLU A 489 -2.42 20.99 -20.94
N SER A 490 -3.17 19.89 -20.88
CA SER A 490 -4.63 19.92 -20.65
C SER A 490 -5.00 20.57 -19.31
N TYR A 491 -4.20 20.33 -18.26
CA TYR A 491 -4.41 20.94 -16.95
C TYR A 491 -4.24 22.47 -17.02
N CYS A 492 -3.22 22.95 -17.70
CA CYS A 492 -2.97 24.38 -17.87
C CYS A 492 -3.97 25.11 -18.79
N GLU A 493 -4.78 24.38 -19.57
CA GLU A 493 -5.92 24.97 -20.31
C GLU A 493 -7.10 25.33 -19.39
N THR A 494 -7.24 24.62 -18.27
CA THR A 494 -8.37 24.79 -17.35
C THR A 494 -7.99 25.40 -16.00
N HIS A 495 -6.71 25.45 -15.70
CA HIS A 495 -6.15 25.98 -14.45
C HIS A 495 -5.10 27.06 -14.73
N PRO A 496 -4.87 27.99 -13.78
CA PRO A 496 -3.77 28.95 -13.90
C PRO A 496 -2.44 28.23 -14.04
N MET A 497 -1.61 28.74 -14.96
CA MET A 497 -0.23 28.29 -15.08
C MET A 497 0.52 28.44 -13.74
N PRO A 498 1.38 27.49 -13.36
CA PRO A 498 2.19 27.62 -12.16
C PRO A 498 3.10 28.83 -12.28
N ALA A 499 3.11 29.70 -11.25
CA ALA A 499 3.98 30.87 -11.22
C ALA A 499 5.44 30.50 -10.94
N ILE A 500 5.66 29.37 -10.29
CA ILE A 500 6.97 28.84 -9.91
C ILE A 500 7.09 27.42 -10.46
N VAL A 501 8.08 27.15 -11.31
CA VAL A 501 8.36 25.81 -11.84
C VAL A 501 9.77 25.40 -11.45
N VAL A 502 9.89 24.31 -10.71
CA VAL A 502 11.17 23.77 -10.23
C VAL A 502 11.55 22.57 -11.08
N VAL A 503 12.59 22.71 -11.87
CA VAL A 503 13.15 21.64 -12.71
C VAL A 503 14.34 21.03 -11.99
N LEU A 504 14.20 19.80 -11.51
CA LEU A 504 15.23 19.12 -10.74
C LEU A 504 16.29 18.50 -11.65
N GLU A 505 17.52 18.42 -11.14
CA GLU A 505 18.57 17.65 -11.79
C GLU A 505 18.20 16.14 -11.80
N PRO A 506 18.58 15.37 -12.87
CA PRO A 506 18.18 13.98 -13.05
C PRO A 506 18.53 13.04 -11.88
N GLN A 507 19.67 13.28 -11.21
CA GLN A 507 20.20 12.44 -10.12
C GLN A 507 19.61 12.78 -8.75
N VAL A 508 18.89 13.88 -8.59
CA VAL A 508 18.30 14.26 -7.29
C VAL A 508 17.37 13.17 -6.78
N GLY A 509 17.64 12.68 -5.57
CA GLY A 509 16.91 11.57 -4.96
C GLY A 509 17.18 10.22 -5.61
N ALA A 510 18.27 10.08 -6.37
CA ALA A 510 18.67 8.82 -6.98
C ALA A 510 18.98 7.75 -5.93
N SER A 511 18.69 6.51 -6.26
CA SER A 511 18.97 5.36 -5.41
C SER A 511 19.64 4.24 -6.23
N PRO A 512 20.29 3.24 -5.60
CA PRO A 512 20.96 2.17 -6.33
C PRO A 512 20.07 1.42 -7.32
N ASP A 513 18.77 1.31 -7.03
CA ASP A 513 17.75 0.71 -7.89
C ASP A 513 17.15 1.69 -8.91
N LYS A 514 17.40 3.00 -8.75
CA LYS A 514 16.92 4.06 -9.65
C LYS A 514 17.92 5.21 -9.73
N PRO A 515 18.98 5.07 -10.54
CA PRO A 515 20.10 6.03 -10.60
C PRO A 515 19.72 7.41 -11.19
N MET A 516 18.62 7.49 -11.93
CA MET A 516 18.01 8.74 -12.39
C MET A 516 16.55 8.75 -12.00
N LEU A 517 16.18 9.60 -11.02
CA LEU A 517 14.80 9.73 -10.56
C LEU A 517 14.04 10.77 -11.38
N ASN A 518 14.70 11.88 -11.74
CA ASN A 518 14.11 13.08 -12.33
C ASN A 518 14.52 13.25 -13.80
N GLU A 519 14.00 12.38 -14.68
CA GLU A 519 14.19 12.52 -16.12
C GLU A 519 13.10 13.43 -16.72
N ASN A 520 13.53 14.51 -17.38
CA ASN A 520 12.67 15.40 -18.14
C ASN A 520 12.98 15.32 -19.63
N SER A 521 11.97 15.41 -20.46
CA SER A 521 12.09 15.76 -21.88
C SER A 521 11.87 17.26 -22.00
N PHE A 522 12.88 17.94 -22.52
CA PHE A 522 12.83 19.39 -22.73
C PHE A 522 12.17 19.70 -24.08
N SER A 523 10.89 19.34 -24.20
CA SER A 523 10.07 19.49 -25.41
C SER A 523 8.60 19.73 -25.03
N GLY A 524 7.77 20.10 -26.04
CA GLY A 524 6.34 20.34 -25.86
C GLY A 524 6.02 21.82 -25.58
N ARG A 525 4.72 22.15 -25.70
CA ARG A 525 4.23 23.53 -25.60
C ARG A 525 4.48 24.16 -24.23
N PHE A 526 4.39 23.36 -23.17
CA PHE A 526 4.65 23.86 -21.82
C PHE A 526 6.11 24.29 -21.68
N TRP A 527 7.06 23.49 -22.18
CA TRP A 527 8.48 23.81 -22.14
C TRP A 527 8.80 25.06 -23.00
N GLU A 528 8.27 25.14 -24.23
CA GLU A 528 8.44 26.29 -25.10
C GLU A 528 7.97 27.60 -24.43
N LYS A 529 6.80 27.53 -23.76
CA LYS A 529 6.26 28.66 -23.01
C LYS A 529 7.11 29.00 -21.78
N LEU A 530 7.64 28.02 -21.09
CA LEU A 530 8.52 28.23 -19.95
C LEU A 530 9.78 28.99 -20.38
N GLN A 531 10.41 28.60 -21.51
CA GLN A 531 11.58 29.27 -22.05
C GLN A 531 11.29 30.68 -22.56
N ALA A 532 10.13 30.93 -23.14
CA ALA A 532 9.77 32.23 -23.71
C ALA A 532 9.41 33.27 -22.65
N ASP A 533 8.66 32.84 -21.61
CA ASP A 533 7.96 33.77 -20.71
C ASP A 533 8.55 33.82 -19.30
N TYR A 534 9.36 32.81 -18.86
CA TYR A 534 9.82 32.69 -17.48
C TYR A 534 11.31 33.06 -17.35
N THR A 535 11.68 33.57 -16.19
CA THR A 535 13.07 33.88 -15.84
C THR A 535 13.67 32.69 -15.05
N PRO A 536 14.77 32.07 -15.56
CA PRO A 536 15.43 30.98 -14.83
C PRO A 536 16.32 31.55 -13.70
N LEU A 537 16.29 30.85 -12.55
CA LEU A 537 17.20 31.04 -11.42
C LEU A 537 17.87 29.70 -11.11
N GLU A 538 19.20 29.70 -11.06
CA GLU A 538 19.99 28.52 -10.82
C GLU A 538 20.19 28.26 -9.31
N TYR A 539 19.92 27.05 -8.87
CA TYR A 539 20.20 26.54 -7.53
C TYR A 539 21.03 25.24 -7.58
N PRO A 540 21.65 24.80 -6.47
CA PRO A 540 22.57 23.65 -6.49
C PRO A 540 21.99 22.34 -7.04
N TYR A 541 20.69 22.13 -6.97
CA TYR A 541 20.02 20.88 -7.36
C TYR A 541 18.83 21.08 -8.29
N ALA A 542 18.56 22.31 -8.69
CA ALA A 542 17.40 22.63 -9.51
C ALA A 542 17.57 23.97 -10.22
N THR A 543 16.91 24.12 -11.36
CA THR A 543 16.65 25.44 -11.98
C THR A 543 15.20 25.81 -11.67
N VAL A 544 14.99 26.99 -11.09
CA VAL A 544 13.66 27.54 -10.79
C VAL A 544 13.27 28.53 -11.86
N TYR A 545 12.18 28.31 -12.55
CA TYR A 545 11.61 29.21 -13.54
C TYR A 545 10.49 30.03 -12.90
N LEU A 546 10.64 31.37 -12.92
CA LEU A 546 9.71 32.33 -12.33
C LEU A 546 8.89 33.03 -13.39
N SER A 547 7.57 32.95 -13.27
CA SER A 547 6.67 33.74 -14.11
C SER A 547 6.83 35.25 -13.85
N PRO A 548 6.74 36.12 -14.87
CA PRO A 548 6.67 37.55 -14.66
C PRO A 548 5.45 38.00 -13.84
N ASN A 549 4.45 37.16 -13.73
CA ASN A 549 3.24 37.39 -12.95
C ASN A 549 3.30 36.77 -11.53
N ALA A 550 4.48 36.30 -11.08
CA ALA A 550 4.65 35.79 -9.74
C ALA A 550 4.40 36.89 -8.69
N ILE A 551 3.47 36.65 -7.78
CA ILE A 551 3.06 37.62 -6.76
C ILE A 551 4.11 37.63 -5.65
N LEU A 552 4.68 38.82 -5.38
CA LEU A 552 5.59 38.99 -4.26
C LEU A 552 4.87 39.04 -2.92
N LYS A 553 5.56 38.65 -1.86
CA LYS A 553 5.02 38.66 -0.50
C LYS A 553 5.01 40.13 0.01
N GLY A 554 3.85 40.59 0.43
CA GLY A 554 3.71 41.90 1.07
C GLY A 554 3.55 43.09 0.11
N VAL A 555 3.31 42.83 -1.19
CA VAL A 555 2.95 43.88 -2.18
C VAL A 555 1.44 43.96 -2.34
#